data_2ff664a9176d2a6504e1a946a3bf4eb8
#
_entry.id   2ff664a9176d2a6504e1a946a3bf4eb8
#
_cell.length_a   1.000
_cell.length_b   1.000
_cell.length_c   1.000
_cell.angle_alpha   90.00
_cell.angle_beta   90.00
_cell.angle_gamma   90.00
#
_symmetry.space_group_name_H-M   'P 1'
#
loop_
_entity.id
_entity.type
_entity.pdbx_description
1 polymer ?
#
loop_
_entity_poly.entity_id
_entity_poly.type
_entity_poly.pdbx_seq_one_letter_code
_entity_poly.pdbx_strand_id
1 'polypeptide(L)'
;ACHFITPLTFQALSGKEVLTSLWKSNASNGMSHIELSRNYDLIVIAPASANFLAKLTHGLADDLLSSLCLARTCPIAVAPAMNVHMWTNEATQRNVSQLKKDGVLFFGPDSGEQACGDVGLGRMMDAEELFRLIQNYLTPKLLKNKRLLITSGGTIEMLGASDVELKADI
;
A
#
# COMPACT_ATOMS: atom_id res chain seq x y z
N ALA A 1 11.20 4.96 -10.90
CA ALA A 1 11.73 3.87 -10.07
C ALA A 1 13.06 3.36 -10.63
N CYS A 2 13.16 2.99 -11.90
CA CYS A 2 14.37 2.36 -12.49
C CYS A 2 15.65 3.23 -12.44
N HIS A 3 15.54 4.53 -12.16
CA HIS A 3 16.69 5.41 -11.93
C HIS A 3 17.29 5.25 -10.53
N PHE A 4 16.56 4.71 -9.58
CA PHE A 4 17.00 4.52 -8.19
C PHE A 4 17.37 3.08 -7.91
N ILE A 5 16.60 2.13 -8.43
CA ILE A 5 16.84 0.70 -8.25
C ILE A 5 16.48 -0.05 -9.53
N THR A 6 17.32 -1.00 -9.92
CA THR A 6 17.12 -1.73 -11.16
C THR A 6 16.07 -2.84 -11.02
N PRO A 7 15.35 -3.19 -12.08
CA PRO A 7 14.46 -4.36 -12.07
C PRO A 7 15.18 -5.65 -11.69
N LEU A 8 16.46 -5.78 -12.07
CA LEU A 8 17.30 -6.94 -11.75
C LEU A 8 17.47 -7.14 -10.22
N THR A 9 17.57 -6.05 -9.46
CA THR A 9 17.66 -6.12 -7.99
C THR A 9 16.41 -6.76 -7.39
N PHE A 10 15.22 -6.31 -7.82
CA PHE A 10 13.97 -6.92 -7.35
C PHE A 10 13.81 -8.36 -7.82
N GLN A 11 14.24 -8.68 -9.04
CA GLN A 11 14.20 -10.03 -9.55
C GLN A 11 15.12 -10.97 -8.74
N ALA A 12 16.31 -10.52 -8.39
CA ALA A 12 17.25 -11.29 -7.58
C ALA A 12 16.73 -11.56 -6.16
N LEU A 13 16.07 -10.55 -5.54
CA LEU A 13 15.53 -10.66 -4.19
C LEU A 13 14.24 -11.47 -4.13
N SER A 14 13.36 -11.33 -5.12
CA SER A 14 12.05 -12.02 -5.13
C SER A 14 12.09 -13.41 -5.78
N GLY A 15 13.11 -13.71 -6.56
CA GLY A 15 13.16 -14.92 -7.40
C GLY A 15 12.11 -14.94 -8.52
N LYS A 16 11.44 -13.80 -8.80
CA LYS A 16 10.37 -13.69 -9.81
C LYS A 16 10.73 -12.64 -10.85
N GLU A 17 10.23 -12.85 -12.08
CA GLU A 17 10.39 -11.86 -13.15
C GLU A 17 9.76 -10.53 -12.79
N VAL A 18 10.47 -9.42 -13.04
CA VAL A 18 9.98 -8.06 -12.82
C VAL A 18 9.44 -7.49 -14.11
N LEU A 19 8.16 -7.23 -14.15
CA LEU A 19 7.47 -6.68 -15.30
C LEU A 19 7.57 -5.15 -15.30
N THR A 20 8.04 -4.57 -16.40
CA THR A 20 8.26 -3.11 -16.52
C THR A 20 7.48 -2.47 -17.65
N SER A 21 6.84 -3.25 -18.51
CA SER A 21 6.14 -2.76 -19.70
C SER A 21 4.96 -3.66 -20.04
N LEU A 22 3.89 -3.06 -20.58
CA LEU A 22 2.73 -3.77 -21.13
C LEU A 22 3.10 -4.75 -22.25
N TRP A 23 4.15 -4.42 -23.01
CA TRP A 23 4.48 -5.08 -24.28
C TRP A 23 5.65 -6.06 -24.18
N LYS A 24 6.32 -6.17 -23.05
CA LYS A 24 7.50 -7.02 -22.85
C LYS A 24 7.22 -8.34 -22.14
N SER A 25 6.00 -8.80 -22.10
CA SER A 25 5.71 -10.12 -21.53
C SER A 25 5.93 -11.22 -22.57
N ASN A 26 6.67 -12.26 -22.20
CA ASN A 26 6.76 -13.52 -22.94
C ASN A 26 5.45 -14.34 -22.90
N ALA A 27 4.38 -13.78 -22.35
CA ALA A 27 3.06 -14.40 -22.34
C ALA A 27 2.54 -14.48 -23.78
N SER A 28 2.21 -15.67 -24.21
CA SER A 28 1.77 -16.01 -25.57
C SER A 28 0.56 -15.20 -26.09
N ASN A 29 -0.12 -14.46 -25.24
CA ASN A 29 -1.36 -13.74 -25.56
C ASN A 29 -1.31 -12.21 -25.33
N GLY A 30 -0.16 -11.61 -24.94
CA GLY A 30 -0.05 -10.16 -24.73
C GLY A 30 -0.94 -9.56 -23.61
N MET A 31 -1.63 -10.39 -22.82
CA MET A 31 -2.61 -9.97 -21.80
C MET A 31 -2.13 -10.20 -20.36
N SER A 32 -0.83 -10.07 -20.12
CA SER A 32 -0.22 -10.32 -18.81
C SER A 32 -0.84 -9.49 -17.68
N HIS A 33 -1.29 -8.26 -17.96
CA HIS A 33 -1.94 -7.40 -16.95
C HIS A 33 -3.30 -7.96 -16.49
N ILE A 34 -4.04 -8.67 -17.35
CA ILE A 34 -5.32 -9.30 -16.98
C ILE A 34 -5.07 -10.54 -16.12
N GLU A 35 -4.10 -11.38 -16.48
CA GLU A 35 -3.73 -12.55 -15.68
C GLU A 35 -3.20 -12.12 -14.31
N LEU A 36 -2.34 -11.11 -14.26
CA LEU A 36 -1.85 -10.52 -13.01
C LEU A 36 -2.99 -9.97 -12.16
N SER A 37 -4.00 -9.32 -12.76
CA SER A 37 -5.10 -8.72 -12.01
C SER A 37 -6.00 -9.75 -11.31
N ARG A 38 -6.03 -10.99 -11.80
CA ARG A 38 -6.94 -12.05 -11.31
C ARG A 38 -6.33 -12.98 -10.27
N ASN A 39 -5.00 -13.05 -10.20
CA ASN A 39 -4.29 -14.08 -9.43
C ASN A 39 -3.72 -13.57 -8.10
N TYR A 40 -4.11 -12.38 -7.66
CA TYR A 40 -3.60 -11.79 -6.42
C TYR A 40 -4.73 -11.41 -5.46
N ASP A 41 -4.44 -11.53 -4.17
CA ASP A 41 -5.38 -11.20 -3.10
C ASP A 41 -5.31 -9.72 -2.72
N LEU A 42 -4.22 -9.04 -3.04
CA LEU A 42 -3.97 -7.63 -2.75
C LEU A 42 -2.91 -7.06 -3.71
N ILE A 43 -3.16 -5.88 -4.24
CA ILE A 43 -2.16 -5.07 -4.95
C ILE A 43 -1.66 -4.00 -3.99
N VAL A 44 -0.34 -3.96 -3.74
CA VAL A 44 0.29 -2.94 -2.91
C VAL A 44 1.20 -2.06 -3.77
N ILE A 45 0.99 -0.75 -3.71
CA ILE A 45 1.76 0.24 -4.45
C ILE A 45 2.62 1.02 -3.47
N ALA A 46 3.90 0.67 -3.40
CA ALA A 46 4.87 1.23 -2.47
C ALA A 46 6.21 1.52 -3.19
N PRO A 47 6.57 2.79 -3.35
CA PRO A 47 5.82 4.00 -3.01
C PRO A 47 4.72 4.37 -4.03
N ALA A 48 3.69 5.11 -3.57
CA ALA A 48 2.69 5.74 -4.42
C ALA A 48 2.93 7.27 -4.48
N SER A 49 3.34 7.77 -5.65
CA SER A 49 3.55 9.20 -5.87
C SER A 49 2.23 9.95 -6.07
N ALA A 50 2.24 11.28 -5.92
CA ALA A 50 1.08 12.13 -6.21
C ALA A 50 0.55 11.93 -7.64
N ASN A 51 1.46 11.79 -8.62
CA ASN A 51 1.09 11.51 -10.00
C ASN A 51 0.34 10.17 -10.12
N PHE A 52 0.81 9.13 -9.44
CA PHE A 52 0.15 7.83 -9.49
C PHE A 52 -1.22 7.85 -8.81
N LEU A 53 -1.35 8.53 -7.66
CA LEU A 53 -2.65 8.72 -7.00
C LEU A 53 -3.64 9.45 -7.92
N ALA A 54 -3.19 10.48 -8.64
CA ALA A 54 -4.02 11.17 -9.63
C ALA A 54 -4.46 10.24 -10.78
N LYS A 55 -3.53 9.46 -11.35
CA LYS A 55 -3.86 8.45 -12.38
C LYS A 55 -4.91 7.46 -11.89
N LEU A 56 -4.71 6.92 -10.70
CA LEU A 56 -5.62 5.94 -10.11
C LEU A 56 -7.02 6.53 -9.88
N THR A 57 -7.09 7.78 -9.39
CA THR A 57 -8.36 8.49 -9.17
C THR A 57 -9.15 8.70 -10.46
N HIS A 58 -8.45 8.98 -11.57
CA HIS A 58 -9.09 9.28 -12.86
C HIS A 58 -9.20 8.06 -13.78
N GLY A 59 -8.80 6.87 -13.34
CA GLY A 59 -8.87 5.64 -14.14
C GLY A 59 -7.97 5.66 -15.36
N LEU A 60 -6.82 6.35 -15.32
CA LEU A 60 -5.86 6.34 -16.41
C LEU A 60 -5.15 4.99 -16.49
N ALA A 61 -4.98 4.48 -17.71
CA ALA A 61 -4.39 3.16 -17.97
C ALA A 61 -3.34 3.26 -19.10
N ASP A 62 -2.38 4.16 -18.92
CA ASP A 62 -1.34 4.49 -19.89
C ASP A 62 -0.03 3.72 -19.68
N ASP A 63 0.08 2.96 -18.59
CA ASP A 63 1.21 2.09 -18.28
C ASP A 63 0.74 0.75 -17.68
N LEU A 64 1.69 -0.19 -17.48
CA LEU A 64 1.40 -1.52 -16.96
C LEU A 64 0.72 -1.47 -15.60
N LEU A 65 1.23 -0.65 -14.67
CA LEU A 65 0.71 -0.57 -13.31
C LEU A 65 -0.69 0.03 -13.28
N SER A 66 -0.92 1.13 -13.98
CA SER A 66 -2.23 1.78 -14.06
C SER A 66 -3.27 0.89 -14.74
N SER A 67 -2.88 0.18 -15.81
CA SER A 67 -3.75 -0.81 -16.47
C SER A 67 -4.10 -1.98 -15.56
N LEU A 68 -3.11 -2.52 -14.83
CA LEU A 68 -3.31 -3.56 -13.83
C LEU A 68 -4.31 -3.11 -12.75
N CYS A 69 -4.13 -1.89 -12.23
CA CYS A 69 -5.00 -1.34 -11.21
C CYS A 69 -6.44 -1.16 -11.69
N LEU A 70 -6.64 -0.77 -12.94
CA LEU A 70 -7.98 -0.60 -13.51
C LEU A 70 -8.66 -1.95 -13.78
N ALA A 71 -7.90 -2.97 -14.19
CA ALA A 71 -8.41 -4.31 -14.50
C ALA A 71 -8.55 -5.23 -13.27
N ARG A 72 -8.16 -4.79 -12.08
CA ARG A 72 -8.10 -5.62 -10.87
C ARG A 72 -9.44 -6.20 -10.44
N THR A 73 -9.37 -7.35 -9.80
CA THR A 73 -10.50 -7.99 -9.11
C THR A 73 -10.27 -8.06 -7.58
N CYS A 74 -9.10 -7.66 -7.11
CA CYS A 74 -8.71 -7.65 -5.70
C CYS A 74 -8.58 -6.22 -5.16
N PRO A 75 -8.52 -6.02 -3.85
CA PRO A 75 -8.27 -4.72 -3.22
C PRO A 75 -6.93 -4.11 -3.62
N ILE A 76 -6.84 -2.78 -3.52
CA ILE A 76 -5.59 -2.02 -3.66
C ILE A 76 -5.26 -1.35 -2.33
N ALA A 77 -3.97 -1.42 -1.97
CA ALA A 77 -3.36 -0.61 -0.93
C ALA A 77 -2.29 0.31 -1.55
N VAL A 78 -2.20 1.53 -1.06
CA VAL A 78 -1.19 2.50 -1.48
C VAL A 78 -0.39 2.98 -0.27
N ALA A 79 0.94 3.07 -0.41
CA ALA A 79 1.84 3.70 0.55
C ALA A 79 2.34 5.02 -0.05
N PRO A 80 1.71 6.16 0.27
CA PRO A 80 2.06 7.45 -0.31
C PRO A 80 3.49 7.87 0.04
N ALA A 81 4.19 8.45 -0.96
CA ALA A 81 5.51 9.03 -0.77
C ALA A 81 5.66 10.27 -1.67
N MET A 82 5.78 11.44 -1.04
CA MET A 82 5.95 12.73 -1.74
C MET A 82 6.39 13.80 -0.76
N ASN A 83 6.82 14.95 -1.27
CA ASN A 83 7.09 16.12 -0.45
C ASN A 83 5.85 16.57 0.34
N VAL A 84 6.06 17.16 1.53
CA VAL A 84 4.97 17.60 2.43
C VAL A 84 4.01 18.59 1.74
N HIS A 85 4.52 19.51 0.95
CA HIS A 85 3.68 20.48 0.22
C HIS A 85 2.87 19.82 -0.91
N MET A 86 3.42 18.77 -1.54
CA MET A 86 2.66 17.95 -2.49
C MET A 86 1.56 17.16 -1.79
N TRP A 87 1.84 16.64 -0.60
CA TRP A 87 0.85 15.89 0.17
C TRP A 87 -0.30 16.79 0.63
N THR A 88 0.01 17.96 1.20
CA THR A 88 -0.98 18.92 1.70
C THR A 88 -1.72 19.69 0.61
N ASN A 89 -1.26 19.60 -0.64
CA ASN A 89 -1.91 20.27 -1.77
C ASN A 89 -3.36 19.79 -1.94
N GLU A 90 -4.28 20.74 -2.14
CA GLU A 90 -5.72 20.46 -2.27
C GLU A 90 -6.05 19.46 -3.36
N ALA A 91 -5.32 19.47 -4.50
CA ALA A 91 -5.53 18.51 -5.56
C ALA A 91 -5.18 17.08 -5.11
N THR A 92 -4.07 16.92 -4.37
CA THR A 92 -3.68 15.62 -3.80
C THR A 92 -4.72 15.16 -2.78
N GLN A 93 -5.16 16.04 -1.88
CA GLN A 93 -6.16 15.70 -0.85
C GLN A 93 -7.53 15.35 -1.45
N ARG A 94 -7.95 16.00 -2.53
CA ARG A 94 -9.16 15.59 -3.28
C ARG A 94 -9.00 14.18 -3.84
N ASN A 95 -7.87 13.87 -4.45
CA ASN A 95 -7.60 12.52 -4.98
C ASN A 95 -7.59 11.47 -3.88
N VAL A 96 -6.93 11.75 -2.75
CA VAL A 96 -6.90 10.87 -1.58
C VAL A 96 -8.33 10.61 -1.05
N SER A 97 -9.12 11.67 -0.90
CA SER A 97 -10.50 11.56 -0.44
C SER A 97 -11.36 10.72 -1.38
N GLN A 98 -11.20 10.88 -2.70
CA GLN A 98 -11.91 10.07 -3.68
C GLN A 98 -11.48 8.61 -3.63
N LEU A 99 -10.17 8.35 -3.62
CA LEU A 99 -9.64 6.98 -3.56
C LEU A 99 -10.08 6.22 -2.29
N LYS A 100 -10.16 6.91 -1.15
CA LYS A 100 -10.72 6.32 0.08
C LYS A 100 -12.19 5.96 -0.07
N LYS A 101 -12.99 6.79 -0.73
CA LYS A 101 -14.39 6.48 -1.05
C LYS A 101 -14.51 5.29 -2.01
N ASP A 102 -13.56 5.15 -2.94
CA ASP A 102 -13.49 4.04 -3.88
C ASP A 102 -12.95 2.74 -3.24
N GLY A 103 -12.67 2.75 -1.94
CA GLY A 103 -12.24 1.57 -1.17
C GLY A 103 -10.74 1.27 -1.28
N VAL A 104 -9.92 2.22 -1.73
CA VAL A 104 -8.47 2.06 -1.73
C VAL A 104 -7.93 2.20 -0.30
N LEU A 105 -7.14 1.24 0.13
CA LEU A 105 -6.49 1.24 1.44
C LEU A 105 -5.28 2.18 1.43
N PHE A 106 -5.10 2.95 2.49
CA PHE A 106 -3.97 3.85 2.65
C PHE A 106 -3.11 3.40 3.84
N PHE A 107 -1.85 3.10 3.57
CA PHE A 107 -0.83 2.82 4.56
C PHE A 107 0.12 4.01 4.65
N GLY A 108 -0.06 4.85 5.65
CA GLY A 108 0.60 6.15 5.76
C GLY A 108 -0.07 7.27 4.94
N PRO A 109 0.68 8.35 4.58
CA PRO A 109 2.10 8.53 4.82
C PRO A 109 2.44 8.85 6.27
N ASP A 110 3.70 8.61 6.63
CA ASP A 110 4.25 8.98 7.93
C ASP A 110 4.78 10.41 7.92
N SER A 111 5.01 10.93 9.14
CA SER A 111 5.73 12.17 9.34
C SER A 111 7.22 11.89 9.51
N GLY A 112 8.06 12.77 8.96
CA GLY A 112 9.50 12.66 9.12
C GLY A 112 10.26 13.62 8.21
N GLU A 113 11.57 13.56 8.33
CA GLU A 113 12.48 14.29 7.45
C GLU A 113 12.44 13.69 6.04
N GLN A 114 12.37 14.56 5.04
CA GLN A 114 12.33 14.21 3.63
C GLN A 114 13.67 14.51 2.96
N ALA A 115 13.93 13.93 1.79
CA ALA A 115 15.19 14.09 1.06
C ALA A 115 15.53 15.54 0.69
N CYS A 116 14.57 16.45 0.68
CA CYS A 116 14.74 17.87 0.46
C CYS A 116 15.01 18.68 1.75
N GLY A 117 15.03 18.03 2.93
CA GLY A 117 15.20 18.68 4.23
C GLY A 117 13.91 19.15 4.88
N ASP A 118 12.78 19.07 4.18
CA ASP A 118 11.48 19.39 4.78
C ASP A 118 11.07 18.31 5.80
N VAL A 119 10.37 18.73 6.85
CA VAL A 119 9.84 17.82 7.88
C VAL A 119 8.32 17.89 7.88
N GLY A 120 7.68 16.75 7.83
CA GLY A 120 6.22 16.67 7.85
C GLY A 120 5.67 15.39 7.24
N LEU A 121 4.35 15.34 7.07
CA LEU A 121 3.67 14.22 6.42
C LEU A 121 4.06 14.12 4.95
N GLY A 122 4.29 12.90 4.48
CA GLY A 122 4.62 12.64 3.09
C GLY A 122 5.72 11.59 2.91
N ARG A 123 6.42 11.20 3.97
CA ARG A 123 7.37 10.09 3.95
C ARG A 123 6.61 8.78 3.80
N MET A 124 7.13 7.87 2.97
CA MET A 124 6.60 6.52 2.93
C MET A 124 6.78 5.84 4.29
N MET A 125 5.77 5.13 4.74
CA MET A 125 5.84 4.26 5.91
C MET A 125 7.03 3.30 5.83
N ASP A 126 7.63 2.97 6.97
CA ASP A 126 8.75 2.05 7.01
C ASP A 126 8.34 0.66 6.51
N ALA A 127 9.28 -0.05 5.86
CA ALA A 127 8.99 -1.31 5.19
C ALA A 127 8.49 -2.41 6.14
N GLU A 128 9.01 -2.46 7.35
CA GLU A 128 8.58 -3.42 8.37
C GLU A 128 7.15 -3.18 8.83
N GLU A 129 6.80 -1.93 9.08
CA GLU A 129 5.44 -1.53 9.46
C GLU A 129 4.45 -1.79 8.31
N LEU A 130 4.84 -1.43 7.09
CA LEU A 130 4.05 -1.73 5.89
C LEU A 130 3.80 -3.23 5.76
N PHE A 131 4.82 -4.05 5.97
CA PHE A 131 4.70 -5.51 5.93
C PHE A 131 3.74 -6.03 7.00
N ARG A 132 3.83 -5.51 8.23
CA ARG A 132 2.94 -5.84 9.33
C ARG A 132 1.47 -5.52 9.00
N LEU A 133 1.21 -4.36 8.40
CA LEU A 133 -0.15 -3.98 7.98
C LEU A 133 -0.69 -4.89 6.88
N ILE A 134 0.15 -5.26 5.90
CA ILE A 134 -0.23 -6.20 4.84
C ILE A 134 -0.56 -7.57 5.44
N GLN A 135 0.30 -8.10 6.31
CA GLN A 135 0.04 -9.37 6.99
C GLN A 135 -1.27 -9.32 7.78
N ASN A 136 -1.46 -8.27 8.56
CA ASN A 136 -2.68 -8.09 9.34
C ASN A 136 -3.93 -7.99 8.44
N TYR A 137 -3.84 -7.35 7.29
CA TYR A 137 -4.94 -7.28 6.33
C TYR A 137 -5.29 -8.66 5.76
N LEU A 138 -4.29 -9.45 5.37
CA LEU A 138 -4.46 -10.78 4.76
C LEU A 138 -4.77 -11.88 5.79
N THR A 139 -4.48 -11.65 7.07
CA THR A 139 -4.76 -12.64 8.12
C THR A 139 -6.27 -12.78 8.36
N PRO A 140 -6.81 -14.01 8.37
CA PRO A 140 -8.22 -14.24 8.66
C PRO A 140 -8.60 -13.71 10.05
N LYS A 141 -9.68 -12.94 10.14
CA LYS A 141 -10.19 -12.38 11.38
C LYS A 141 -11.01 -13.42 12.14
N LEU A 142 -10.35 -14.39 12.79
CA LEU A 142 -10.99 -15.52 13.48
C LEU A 142 -11.93 -15.08 14.62
N LEU A 143 -11.65 -13.94 15.24
CA LEU A 143 -12.44 -13.39 16.34
C LEU A 143 -13.49 -12.37 15.89
N LYS A 144 -13.64 -12.12 14.59
CA LYS A 144 -14.67 -11.20 14.07
C LYS A 144 -16.04 -11.65 14.55
N ASN A 145 -16.81 -10.72 15.13
CA ASN A 145 -18.14 -10.96 15.71
C ASN A 145 -18.16 -11.94 16.93
N LYS A 146 -17.01 -12.18 17.59
CA LYS A 146 -16.95 -12.92 18.85
C LYS A 146 -16.77 -11.93 20.00
N ARG A 147 -17.55 -12.17 21.09
CA ARG A 147 -17.33 -11.47 22.36
C ARG A 147 -16.28 -12.23 23.14
N LEU A 148 -15.21 -11.54 23.54
CA LEU A 148 -14.13 -12.12 24.32
C LEU A 148 -14.03 -11.38 25.65
N LEU A 149 -14.11 -12.11 26.75
CA LEU A 149 -13.82 -11.59 28.07
C LEU A 149 -12.42 -12.05 28.47
N ILE A 150 -11.52 -11.09 28.71
CA ILE A 150 -10.18 -11.37 29.21
C ILE A 150 -10.09 -10.82 30.62
N THR A 151 -9.76 -11.68 31.59
CA THR A 151 -9.45 -11.28 32.96
C THR A 151 -7.96 -11.44 33.18
N SER A 152 -7.27 -10.37 33.63
CA SER A 152 -5.88 -10.47 34.08
C SER A 152 -5.86 -10.58 35.61
N GLY A 153 -5.12 -11.55 36.17
CA GLY A 153 -4.84 -11.63 37.60
C GLY A 153 -3.89 -10.52 38.03
N GLY A 154 -3.84 -10.22 39.34
CA GLY A 154 -3.18 -9.07 39.94
C GLY A 154 -1.64 -9.01 39.87
N THR A 155 -1.02 -9.44 38.81
CA THR A 155 0.40 -9.17 38.52
C THR A 155 0.49 -7.88 37.72
N ILE A 156 1.08 -6.85 38.32
CA ILE A 156 1.40 -5.61 37.60
C ILE A 156 2.70 -5.90 36.82
N GLU A 157 2.58 -6.46 35.63
CA GLU A 157 3.61 -6.35 34.60
C GLU A 157 3.28 -5.12 33.77
N MET A 158 4.20 -4.17 33.71
CA MET A 158 4.13 -3.08 32.73
C MET A 158 4.38 -3.69 31.36
N LEU A 159 3.32 -4.14 30.70
CA LEU A 159 3.35 -4.36 29.27
C LEU A 159 3.58 -2.99 28.63
N GLY A 160 4.70 -2.84 27.92
CA GLY A 160 5.01 -1.62 27.21
C GLY A 160 3.85 -1.27 26.28
N ALA A 161 3.49 0.00 26.27
CA ALA A 161 2.29 0.55 25.60
C ALA A 161 2.27 0.42 24.07
N SER A 162 3.12 -0.42 23.48
CA SER A 162 3.26 -0.55 22.03
C SER A 162 2.51 -1.73 21.40
N ASP A 163 2.00 -2.70 22.17
CA ASP A 163 1.62 -3.98 21.56
C ASP A 163 0.15 -4.39 21.65
N VAL A 164 -0.72 -3.61 22.28
CA VAL A 164 -2.15 -3.96 22.33
C VAL A 164 -3.04 -2.71 22.21
N GLU A 165 -3.31 -2.23 21.00
CA GLU A 165 -4.52 -1.46 20.78
C GLU A 165 -5.74 -2.38 20.83
N LEU A 166 -6.24 -2.66 22.02
CA LEU A 166 -7.57 -3.19 22.22
C LEU A 166 -8.57 -2.02 22.03
N LYS A 167 -8.99 -1.78 20.80
CA LYS A 167 -10.20 -0.98 20.56
C LYS A 167 -11.40 -1.82 20.96
N ALA A 168 -11.89 -1.57 22.16
CA ALA A 168 -13.24 -1.95 22.54
C ALA A 168 -14.22 -0.98 21.87
N ASP A 169 -14.74 -1.34 20.71
CA ASP A 169 -15.98 -0.74 20.23
C ASP A 169 -17.14 -1.40 20.99
N ILE A 170 -17.69 -0.63 21.94
CA ILE A 170 -18.97 -0.92 22.61
C ILE A 170 -20.10 -0.48 21.70
#